data_b66d29c1e9b9f208d451cb43983936cc
#
_entry.id   b66d29c1e9b9f208d451cb43983936cc
#
_cell.length_a   1.000
_cell.length_b   1.000
_cell.length_c   1.000
_cell.angle_alpha   90.00
_cell.angle_beta   90.00
_cell.angle_gamma   90.00
#
_symmetry.space_group_name_H-M   'P 1'
#
loop_
_entity.id
_entity.type
_entity.pdbx_description
1 polymer ?
#
loop_
_entity_poly.entity_id
_entity_poly.type
_entity_poly.pdbx_seq_one_letter_code
_entity_poly.pdbx_strand_id
1 'polypeptide(L)'
;MPTTSNSTELVGFALLYLIYFCGGDADLWTTLIILDDLLEILEEVDSMADPFDAALDLLRRLPPSSTQQNLTGIISLRPDLEEDLLSSVDVALTARRCPTSGRDYLCCDYNRDGNSYRSPWSNAFEPPIEPEDAAELVPGGRVRRMEESLNAGVDVYRELYYEGGVSSAYLWALDEGFAGVVLFKKTASGAGKGGWDSIHVLEVNEAATKRSAHYKLTSTVILDLGLSSSSIDNLDLAGNLTRQTQSDLSLGGFREAEVEQGHVVNIGRMVEDMETRMRNLLQEVYFGKAKDVVGDLRSIQPLSEAERDKAAHREVISKMGR
;
A
#
# COMPACT_ATOMS: atom_id res chain seq x y z
N MET A 1 -19.37 7.34 18.84
CA MET A 1 -19.75 8.50 19.66
C MET A 1 -19.03 8.41 20.99
N PRO A 2 -18.28 9.40 21.44
CA PRO A 2 -18.37 10.85 21.35
C PRO A 2 -16.99 11.50 21.14
N THR A 3 -16.87 12.52 20.27
CA THR A 3 -15.70 13.43 20.26
C THR A 3 -16.04 14.83 19.78
N THR A 4 -17.21 15.36 20.17
CA THR A 4 -17.52 16.79 19.99
C THR A 4 -17.21 17.63 21.23
N SER A 5 -16.36 17.11 22.15
CA SER A 5 -16.14 17.75 23.47
C SER A 5 -15.05 18.82 23.47
N ASN A 6 -14.01 18.77 22.64
CA ASN A 6 -12.87 19.68 22.79
C ASN A 6 -13.08 21.08 22.18
N SER A 7 -13.75 21.19 21.04
CA SER A 7 -14.00 22.51 20.41
C SER A 7 -15.02 23.32 21.16
N THR A 8 -16.07 22.70 21.68
CA THR A 8 -17.12 23.37 22.46
C THR A 8 -16.62 23.85 23.83
N GLU A 9 -15.70 23.12 24.46
CA GLU A 9 -15.06 23.55 25.72
C GLU A 9 -14.08 24.71 25.49
N LEU A 10 -13.30 24.71 24.39
CA LEU A 10 -12.40 25.82 24.05
C LEU A 10 -13.17 27.10 23.73
N VAL A 11 -14.28 27.01 22.98
CA VAL A 11 -15.19 28.15 22.73
C VAL A 11 -15.81 28.65 24.03
N GLY A 12 -16.19 27.75 24.93
CA GLY A 12 -16.70 28.09 26.25
C GLY A 12 -15.65 28.80 27.11
N PHE A 13 -14.40 28.39 27.10
CA PHE A 13 -13.30 29.07 27.80
C PHE A 13 -12.95 30.43 27.18
N ALA A 14 -12.95 30.58 25.86
CA ALA A 14 -12.71 31.84 25.18
C ALA A 14 -13.82 32.85 25.46
N LEU A 15 -15.08 32.44 25.45
CA LEU A 15 -16.24 33.26 25.84
C LEU A 15 -16.18 33.69 27.31
N LEU A 16 -15.82 32.79 28.22
CA LEU A 16 -15.65 33.13 29.64
C LEU A 16 -14.47 34.10 29.87
N TYR A 17 -13.39 33.97 29.13
CA TYR A 17 -12.25 34.88 29.18
C TYR A 17 -12.60 36.27 28.67
N LEU A 18 -13.33 36.38 27.57
CA LEU A 18 -13.84 37.67 27.03
C LEU A 18 -14.82 38.35 27.96
N ILE A 19 -15.74 37.63 28.58
CA ILE A 19 -16.74 38.17 29.53
C ILE A 19 -16.08 38.62 30.85
N TYR A 20 -15.02 37.90 31.29
CA TYR A 20 -14.42 38.17 32.61
C TYR A 20 -13.26 39.18 32.59
N PHE A 21 -12.53 39.31 31.48
CA PHE A 21 -11.35 40.18 31.35
C PHE A 21 -11.55 41.45 30.55
N CYS A 22 -12.51 41.53 29.68
CA CYS A 22 -12.88 42.77 28.98
C CYS A 22 -14.05 43.43 29.73
N GLY A 23 -13.77 43.96 30.91
CA GLY A 23 -14.79 44.60 31.76
C GLY A 23 -15.59 45.66 31.05
N GLY A 24 -16.87 45.45 30.90
CA GLY A 24 -17.97 46.41 30.95
C GLY A 24 -18.20 47.40 29.79
N ASP A 25 -17.21 47.67 28.90
CA ASP A 25 -17.31 48.71 27.86
C ASP A 25 -16.88 48.26 26.46
N ALA A 26 -16.78 46.94 26.19
CA ALA A 26 -16.55 46.48 24.85
C ALA A 26 -17.85 46.56 24.02
N ASP A 27 -17.82 47.40 22.99
CA ASP A 27 -18.92 47.61 22.04
C ASP A 27 -19.29 46.24 21.42
N LEU A 28 -20.59 45.96 21.32
CA LEU A 28 -21.13 44.70 20.79
C LEU A 28 -20.51 44.34 19.44
N TRP A 29 -20.12 45.33 18.64
CA TRP A 29 -19.44 45.18 17.36
C TRP A 29 -18.02 44.66 17.49
N THR A 30 -17.26 45.06 18.48
CA THR A 30 -15.88 44.58 18.72
C THR A 30 -15.89 43.11 19.18
N THR A 31 -16.88 42.74 19.98
CA THR A 31 -17.06 41.35 20.42
C THR A 31 -17.47 40.42 19.26
N LEU A 32 -18.31 40.94 18.34
CA LEU A 32 -18.71 40.18 17.13
C LEU A 32 -17.54 39.96 16.17
N ILE A 33 -16.70 40.97 15.95
CA ILE A 33 -15.51 40.88 15.09
C ILE A 33 -14.51 39.87 15.66
N ILE A 34 -14.26 39.91 16.96
CA ILE A 34 -13.36 38.93 17.61
C ILE A 34 -13.94 37.50 17.56
N LEU A 35 -15.26 37.35 17.61
CA LEU A 35 -15.93 36.06 17.45
C LEU A 35 -15.84 35.56 16.01
N ASP A 36 -15.96 36.41 15.01
CA ASP A 36 -15.80 36.08 13.59
C ASP A 36 -14.35 35.69 13.31
N ASP A 37 -13.36 36.45 13.78
CA ASP A 37 -11.93 36.10 13.65
C ASP A 37 -11.58 34.82 14.37
N LEU A 38 -12.18 34.50 15.54
CA LEU A 38 -12.00 33.25 16.25
C LEU A 38 -12.68 32.05 15.55
N LEU A 39 -13.83 32.29 14.91
CA LEU A 39 -14.51 31.30 14.09
C LEU A 39 -13.69 30.97 12.82
N GLU A 40 -13.13 32.01 12.18
CA GLU A 40 -12.26 31.86 11.02
C GLU A 40 -10.96 31.08 11.38
N ILE A 41 -10.35 31.38 12.54
CA ILE A 41 -9.21 30.63 13.07
C ILE A 41 -9.60 29.19 13.44
N LEU A 42 -10.80 28.94 13.95
CA LEU A 42 -11.29 27.60 14.26
C LEU A 42 -11.62 26.82 13.00
N GLU A 43 -12.12 27.45 11.93
CA GLU A 43 -12.32 26.81 10.63
C GLU A 43 -10.97 26.54 9.93
N GLU A 44 -9.96 27.41 10.11
CA GLU A 44 -8.59 27.17 9.62
C GLU A 44 -7.88 26.05 10.39
N VAL A 45 -8.15 25.87 11.68
CA VAL A 45 -7.65 24.75 12.51
C VAL A 45 -8.37 23.45 12.18
N ASP A 46 -9.64 23.47 11.79
CA ASP A 46 -10.39 22.31 11.32
C ASP A 46 -10.01 21.92 9.86
N SER A 47 -9.38 22.84 9.12
CA SER A 47 -8.68 22.62 7.85
C SER A 47 -7.27 22.01 8.02
N MET A 48 -6.88 21.60 9.22
CA MET A 48 -5.66 20.79 9.39
C MET A 48 -5.83 19.47 8.65
N ALA A 49 -4.80 19.12 7.88
CA ALA A 49 -4.74 17.87 7.12
C ALA A 49 -5.27 16.72 7.96
N ASP A 50 -6.14 15.92 7.37
CA ASP A 50 -6.71 14.73 8.01
C ASP A 50 -5.58 13.97 8.75
N PRO A 51 -5.72 13.69 10.05
CA PRO A 51 -4.70 12.98 10.81
C PRO A 51 -4.29 11.65 10.18
N PHE A 52 -5.21 10.99 9.48
CA PHE A 52 -4.95 9.79 8.71
C PHE A 52 -4.02 10.07 7.52
N ASP A 53 -4.33 11.09 6.72
CA ASP A 53 -3.48 11.50 5.60
C ASP A 53 -2.08 11.95 6.07
N ALA A 54 -2.00 12.66 7.18
CA ALA A 54 -0.73 13.07 7.78
C ALA A 54 0.10 11.86 8.26
N ALA A 55 -0.54 10.83 8.84
CA ALA A 55 0.11 9.59 9.24
C ALA A 55 0.62 8.80 8.03
N LEU A 56 -0.19 8.71 6.96
CA LEU A 56 0.23 8.06 5.71
C LEU A 56 1.41 8.79 5.05
N ASP A 57 1.39 10.13 5.02
CA ASP A 57 2.48 10.93 4.48
C ASP A 57 3.78 10.76 5.28
N LEU A 58 3.67 10.65 6.60
CA LEU A 58 4.82 10.37 7.46
C LEU A 58 5.38 8.97 7.15
N LEU A 59 4.54 7.94 7.09
CA LEU A 59 4.95 6.56 6.78
C LEU A 59 5.62 6.44 5.41
N ARG A 60 5.16 7.18 4.40
CA ARG A 60 5.78 7.23 3.06
C ARG A 60 7.18 7.83 3.04
N ARG A 61 7.53 8.66 4.02
CA ARG A 61 8.85 9.31 4.15
C ARG A 61 9.83 8.50 5.00
N LEU A 62 9.32 7.52 5.75
CA LEU A 62 10.13 6.66 6.61
C LEU A 62 10.60 5.42 5.84
N PRO A 63 11.75 4.81 6.24
CA PRO A 63 12.26 3.62 5.58
C PRO A 63 11.25 2.46 5.61
N PRO A 64 10.95 1.80 4.48
CA PRO A 64 10.02 0.67 4.42
C PRO A 64 10.41 -0.52 5.30
N SER A 65 11.71 -0.70 5.56
CA SER A 65 12.22 -1.73 6.49
C SER A 65 11.72 -1.56 7.93
N SER A 66 11.32 -0.34 8.30
CA SER A 66 10.83 0.00 9.64
C SER A 66 9.31 0.27 9.67
N THR A 67 8.59 0.02 8.57
CA THR A 67 7.15 0.35 8.46
C THR A 67 6.34 -0.24 9.60
N GLN A 68 6.53 -1.52 9.93
CA GLN A 68 5.80 -2.16 11.03
C GLN A 68 6.06 -1.48 12.38
N GLN A 69 7.31 -1.14 12.67
CA GLN A 69 7.66 -0.46 13.92
C GLN A 69 7.11 0.97 13.97
N ASN A 70 7.20 1.69 12.85
CA ASN A 70 6.69 3.04 12.72
C ASN A 70 5.17 3.08 12.83
N LEU A 71 4.48 2.14 12.18
CA LEU A 71 3.03 1.96 12.25
C LEU A 71 2.58 1.70 13.68
N THR A 72 3.21 0.76 14.39
CA THR A 72 2.94 0.50 15.81
C THR A 72 3.17 1.75 16.66
N GLY A 73 4.21 2.54 16.36
CA GLY A 73 4.48 3.80 17.05
C GLY A 73 3.38 4.84 16.83
N ILE A 74 2.89 5.00 15.60
CA ILE A 74 1.81 5.94 15.28
C ILE A 74 0.50 5.48 15.94
N ILE A 75 0.15 4.19 15.86
CA ILE A 75 -1.05 3.62 16.50
C ILE A 75 -1.00 3.83 18.02
N SER A 76 0.17 3.69 18.65
CA SER A 76 0.30 3.95 20.09
C SER A 76 0.06 5.41 20.49
N LEU A 77 0.32 6.36 19.58
CA LEU A 77 0.05 7.79 19.76
C LEU A 77 -1.40 8.16 19.41
N ARG A 78 -1.98 7.50 18.41
CA ARG A 78 -3.33 7.75 17.88
C ARG A 78 -4.04 6.41 17.66
N PRO A 79 -4.57 5.78 18.75
CA PRO A 79 -5.27 4.50 18.65
C PRO A 79 -6.56 4.55 17.81
N ASP A 80 -7.14 5.72 17.67
CA ASP A 80 -8.33 5.96 16.85
C ASP A 80 -8.09 5.73 15.35
N LEU A 81 -6.84 5.76 14.88
CA LEU A 81 -6.45 5.51 13.49
C LEU A 81 -6.03 4.06 13.22
N GLU A 82 -6.08 3.16 14.20
CA GLU A 82 -5.53 1.80 14.12
C GLU A 82 -6.13 1.02 12.95
N GLU A 83 -7.45 0.92 12.87
CA GLU A 83 -8.14 0.13 11.85
C GLU A 83 -7.88 0.67 10.44
N ASP A 84 -7.96 1.98 10.25
CA ASP A 84 -7.73 2.63 8.97
C ASP A 84 -6.28 2.49 8.50
N LEU A 85 -5.31 2.65 9.42
CA LEU A 85 -3.89 2.52 9.11
C LEU A 85 -3.50 1.08 8.81
N LEU A 86 -3.97 0.11 9.60
CA LEU A 86 -3.69 -1.31 9.37
C LEU A 86 -4.28 -1.81 8.05
N SER A 87 -5.44 -1.29 7.63
CA SER A 87 -6.05 -1.64 6.34
C SER A 87 -5.39 -0.97 5.14
N SER A 88 -4.69 0.15 5.34
CA SER A 88 -4.16 1.00 4.26
C SER A 88 -2.65 0.90 4.04
N VAL A 89 -1.91 0.34 5.02
CA VAL A 89 -0.45 0.29 4.97
C VAL A 89 0.04 -1.14 4.81
N ASP A 90 0.55 -1.43 3.63
CA ASP A 90 1.21 -2.71 3.37
C ASP A 90 2.54 -2.82 4.14
N VAL A 91 2.72 -3.94 4.83
CA VAL A 91 3.93 -4.26 5.60
C VAL A 91 4.75 -5.30 4.87
N ALA A 92 6.08 -5.27 5.03
CA ALA A 92 6.97 -6.28 4.45
C ALA A 92 6.54 -7.70 4.86
N LEU A 93 6.44 -8.59 3.86
CA LEU A 93 5.95 -9.94 4.04
C LEU A 93 6.89 -10.76 4.94
N THR A 94 6.31 -11.64 5.74
CA THR A 94 7.06 -12.65 6.50
C THR A 94 6.77 -14.04 5.95
N ALA A 95 7.80 -14.90 5.92
CA ALA A 95 7.65 -16.29 5.50
C ALA A 95 7.57 -17.22 6.71
N ARG A 96 6.64 -18.17 6.68
CA ARG A 96 6.53 -19.25 7.65
C ARG A 96 6.54 -20.60 6.93
N ARG A 97 6.84 -21.65 7.67
CA ARG A 97 6.83 -23.02 7.15
C ARG A 97 5.59 -23.76 7.64
N CYS A 98 4.86 -24.33 6.71
CA CYS A 98 3.68 -25.14 7.04
C CYS A 98 4.13 -26.46 7.68
N PRO A 99 3.74 -26.78 8.92
CA PRO A 99 4.18 -27.99 9.60
C PRO A 99 3.65 -29.28 8.94
N THR A 100 2.47 -29.19 8.32
CA THR A 100 1.81 -30.33 7.68
C THR A 100 2.40 -30.66 6.32
N SER A 101 2.60 -29.65 5.45
CA SER A 101 3.08 -29.86 4.08
C SER A 101 4.59 -29.70 3.92
N GLY A 102 5.27 -29.10 4.91
CA GLY A 102 6.69 -28.76 4.84
C GLY A 102 7.04 -27.66 3.83
N ARG A 103 6.03 -27.00 3.22
CA ARG A 103 6.22 -25.91 2.26
C ARG A 103 6.19 -24.57 2.96
N ASP A 104 6.95 -23.62 2.43
CA ASP A 104 6.96 -22.25 2.93
C ASP A 104 5.74 -21.50 2.39
N TYR A 105 5.22 -20.55 3.16
CA TYR A 105 4.12 -19.68 2.80
C TYR A 105 4.31 -18.26 3.37
N LEU A 106 3.65 -17.30 2.76
CA LEU A 106 3.74 -15.88 3.14
C LEU A 106 2.59 -15.49 4.05
N CYS A 107 2.93 -14.68 5.06
CA CYS A 107 2.01 -14.13 6.03
C CYS A 107 1.69 -12.68 5.67
N CYS A 108 0.42 -12.34 5.71
CA CYS A 108 -0.11 -10.97 5.56
C CYS A 108 -1.40 -10.83 6.38
N ASP A 109 -2.01 -9.67 6.39
CA ASP A 109 -3.24 -9.45 7.15
C ASP A 109 -4.43 -10.24 6.59
N TYR A 110 -4.41 -10.62 5.30
CA TYR A 110 -5.48 -11.37 4.65
C TYR A 110 -5.54 -12.86 4.97
N ASN A 111 -4.51 -13.44 5.55
CA ASN A 111 -4.52 -14.84 6.03
C ASN A 111 -4.31 -14.94 7.54
N ARG A 112 -4.55 -13.84 8.25
CA ARG A 112 -4.28 -13.69 9.68
C ARG A 112 -5.57 -13.78 10.49
N ASP A 113 -5.45 -14.40 11.64
CA ASP A 113 -6.40 -14.30 12.76
C ASP A 113 -5.61 -14.10 14.06
N GLY A 114 -5.73 -12.92 14.65
CA GLY A 114 -4.90 -12.53 15.80
C GLY A 114 -3.40 -12.68 15.52
N ASN A 115 -2.73 -13.61 16.19
CA ASN A 115 -1.31 -13.94 15.98
C ASN A 115 -1.09 -15.18 15.10
N SER A 116 -2.18 -15.79 14.60
CA SER A 116 -2.18 -17.01 13.82
C SER A 116 -2.30 -16.71 12.34
N TYR A 117 -1.66 -17.53 11.50
CA TYR A 117 -1.69 -17.37 10.05
C TYR A 117 -2.07 -18.68 9.37
N ARG A 118 -3.03 -18.63 8.45
CA ARG A 118 -3.49 -19.78 7.67
C ARG A 118 -2.47 -20.15 6.61
N SER A 119 -2.09 -21.43 6.55
CA SER A 119 -1.31 -21.98 5.45
C SER A 119 -2.21 -22.27 4.23
N PRO A 120 -1.87 -21.81 3.01
CA PRO A 120 -2.66 -22.11 1.82
C PRO A 120 -2.52 -23.59 1.38
N TRP A 121 -1.53 -24.30 1.93
CA TRP A 121 -1.26 -25.69 1.58
C TRP A 121 -2.11 -26.71 2.35
N SER A 122 -2.42 -26.42 3.62
CA SER A 122 -3.12 -27.34 4.52
C SER A 122 -4.39 -26.77 5.14
N ASN A 123 -4.66 -25.47 4.98
CA ASN A 123 -5.67 -24.70 5.72
C ASN A 123 -5.46 -24.67 7.25
N ALA A 124 -4.34 -25.21 7.75
CA ALA A 124 -4.02 -25.13 9.15
C ALA A 124 -3.52 -23.73 9.53
N PHE A 125 -3.94 -23.28 10.69
CA PHE A 125 -3.46 -22.05 11.32
C PHE A 125 -2.24 -22.35 12.21
N GLU A 126 -1.26 -21.44 12.21
CA GLU A 126 -0.06 -21.53 13.04
C GLU A 126 0.20 -20.18 13.72
N PRO A 127 0.14 -20.09 15.06
CA PRO A 127 -0.34 -21.12 16.01
C PRO A 127 -1.77 -21.63 15.74
N PRO A 128 -2.15 -22.84 16.20
CA PRO A 128 -3.51 -23.34 16.03
C PRO A 128 -4.53 -22.43 16.70
N ILE A 129 -5.69 -22.28 16.07
CA ILE A 129 -6.88 -21.60 16.62
C ILE A 129 -7.98 -22.62 16.89
N GLU A 130 -9.06 -22.20 17.52
CA GLU A 130 -10.19 -23.09 17.81
C GLU A 130 -10.79 -23.62 16.49
N PRO A 131 -11.22 -24.90 16.42
CA PRO A 131 -11.71 -25.51 15.19
C PRO A 131 -12.96 -24.82 14.58
N GLU A 132 -13.79 -24.22 15.43
CA GLU A 132 -15.01 -23.50 15.03
C GLU A 132 -14.62 -22.22 14.31
N ASP A 133 -13.69 -21.43 14.84
CA ASP A 133 -13.18 -20.20 14.24
C ASP A 133 -12.43 -20.53 12.91
N ALA A 134 -11.62 -21.59 12.92
CA ALA A 134 -10.91 -22.03 11.73
C ALA A 134 -11.88 -22.38 10.58
N ALA A 135 -13.03 -23.01 10.89
CA ALA A 135 -14.00 -23.42 9.87
C ALA A 135 -14.67 -22.20 9.17
N GLU A 136 -14.84 -21.09 9.87
CA GLU A 136 -15.40 -19.86 9.30
C GLU A 136 -14.40 -19.12 8.39
N LEU A 137 -13.11 -19.20 8.72
CA LEU A 137 -12.03 -18.48 8.02
C LEU A 137 -11.46 -19.26 6.82
N VAL A 138 -11.80 -20.54 6.68
CA VAL A 138 -11.40 -21.35 5.53
C VAL A 138 -12.37 -21.14 4.37
N PRO A 139 -11.88 -20.84 3.14
CA PRO A 139 -12.77 -20.60 2.00
C PRO A 139 -13.59 -21.83 1.63
N GLY A 140 -14.85 -21.61 1.23
CA GLY A 140 -15.74 -22.65 0.77
C GLY A 140 -15.23 -23.38 -0.46
N GLY A 141 -15.82 -24.56 -0.77
CA GLY A 141 -15.28 -25.53 -1.72
C GLY A 141 -14.93 -24.99 -3.11
N ARG A 142 -15.75 -24.10 -3.71
CA ARG A 142 -15.47 -23.45 -5.00
C ARG A 142 -14.23 -22.53 -4.90
N VAL A 143 -14.26 -21.60 -3.94
CA VAL A 143 -13.17 -20.63 -3.76
C VAL A 143 -11.88 -21.35 -3.41
N ARG A 144 -11.97 -22.43 -2.61
CA ARG A 144 -10.81 -23.25 -2.27
C ARG A 144 -10.18 -23.93 -3.49
N ARG A 145 -10.97 -24.51 -4.40
CA ARG A 145 -10.44 -25.10 -5.65
C ARG A 145 -9.72 -24.07 -6.50
N MET A 146 -10.26 -22.85 -6.61
CA MET A 146 -9.59 -21.74 -7.30
C MET A 146 -8.30 -21.32 -6.59
N GLU A 147 -8.30 -21.24 -5.25
CA GLU A 147 -7.12 -20.92 -4.44
C GLU A 147 -6.00 -21.95 -4.65
N GLU A 148 -6.31 -23.24 -4.64
CA GLU A 148 -5.34 -24.32 -4.91
C GLU A 148 -4.77 -24.23 -6.32
N SER A 149 -5.63 -24.01 -7.33
CA SER A 149 -5.19 -23.84 -8.71
C SER A 149 -4.35 -22.57 -8.90
N LEU A 150 -4.72 -21.49 -8.23
CA LEU A 150 -3.97 -20.24 -8.28
C LEU A 150 -2.60 -20.39 -7.61
N ASN A 151 -2.52 -21.05 -6.44
CA ASN A 151 -1.25 -21.35 -5.78
C ASN A 151 -0.32 -22.21 -6.65
N ALA A 152 -0.86 -23.19 -7.39
CA ALA A 152 -0.07 -23.97 -8.33
C ALA A 152 0.47 -23.09 -9.48
N GLY A 153 -0.33 -22.18 -10.01
CA GLY A 153 0.09 -21.25 -11.06
C GLY A 153 1.14 -20.24 -10.60
N VAL A 154 0.95 -19.63 -9.44
CA VAL A 154 1.89 -18.64 -8.90
C VAL A 154 3.20 -19.28 -8.45
N ASP A 155 3.19 -20.55 -8.07
CA ASP A 155 4.39 -21.31 -7.74
C ASP A 155 5.28 -21.49 -8.99
N VAL A 156 4.69 -21.78 -10.15
CA VAL A 156 5.40 -21.81 -11.43
C VAL A 156 5.95 -20.45 -11.79
N TYR A 157 5.15 -19.38 -11.65
CA TYR A 157 5.60 -18.02 -11.90
C TYR A 157 6.77 -17.63 -10.99
N ARG A 158 6.71 -17.98 -9.71
CA ARG A 158 7.79 -17.77 -8.74
C ARG A 158 9.09 -18.46 -9.17
N GLU A 159 9.02 -19.72 -9.64
CA GLU A 159 10.21 -20.42 -10.11
C GLU A 159 10.86 -19.75 -11.31
N LEU A 160 10.05 -19.25 -12.24
CA LEU A 160 10.53 -18.62 -13.46
C LEU A 160 11.16 -17.23 -13.23
N TYR A 161 10.58 -16.43 -12.31
CA TYR A 161 10.93 -15.02 -12.18
C TYR A 161 11.57 -14.64 -10.83
N TYR A 162 11.44 -15.48 -9.82
CA TYR A 162 11.92 -15.20 -8.48
C TYR A 162 13.05 -16.11 -7.99
N GLU A 163 13.44 -17.13 -8.74
CA GLU A 163 14.60 -18.00 -8.49
C GLU A 163 14.77 -18.37 -7.00
N GLY A 164 13.87 -19.19 -6.45
CA GLY A 164 13.92 -19.62 -5.04
C GLY A 164 13.26 -18.68 -4.03
N GLY A 165 12.44 -17.73 -4.48
CA GLY A 165 11.55 -16.95 -3.62
C GLY A 165 10.40 -17.79 -3.05
N VAL A 166 9.52 -17.17 -2.29
CA VAL A 166 8.30 -17.76 -1.75
C VAL A 166 7.09 -17.09 -2.38
N SER A 167 6.05 -17.86 -2.69
CA SER A 167 4.77 -17.36 -3.16
C SER A 167 3.61 -17.92 -2.35
N SER A 168 2.51 -17.19 -2.28
CA SER A 168 1.25 -17.64 -1.69
C SER A 168 0.08 -16.93 -2.33
N ALA A 169 -1.07 -17.58 -2.40
CA ALA A 169 -2.33 -16.96 -2.79
C ALA A 169 -3.42 -17.37 -1.80
N TYR A 170 -4.27 -16.41 -1.45
CA TYR A 170 -5.40 -16.59 -0.56
C TYR A 170 -6.63 -16.01 -1.22
N LEU A 171 -7.75 -16.73 -1.17
CA LEU A 171 -9.02 -16.29 -1.69
C LEU A 171 -10.11 -16.40 -0.61
N TRP A 172 -11.10 -15.51 -0.67
CA TRP A 172 -12.27 -15.53 0.19
C TRP A 172 -13.53 -15.11 -0.58
N ALA A 173 -14.69 -15.57 -0.13
CA ALA A 173 -15.95 -15.26 -0.77
C ALA A 173 -16.41 -13.83 -0.42
N LEU A 174 -17.05 -13.18 -1.39
CA LEU A 174 -17.83 -11.96 -1.23
C LEU A 174 -19.28 -12.23 -1.69
N ASP A 175 -20.20 -11.33 -1.37
CA ASP A 175 -21.63 -11.45 -1.73
C ASP A 175 -21.85 -11.54 -3.25
N GLU A 176 -21.08 -10.75 -4.04
CA GLU A 176 -21.21 -10.68 -5.50
C GLU A 176 -20.02 -11.31 -6.25
N GLY A 177 -19.24 -12.17 -5.58
CA GLY A 177 -18.07 -12.79 -6.19
C GLY A 177 -17.06 -13.29 -5.18
N PHE A 178 -15.82 -12.87 -5.32
CA PHE A 178 -14.75 -13.23 -4.40
C PHE A 178 -13.64 -12.18 -4.43
N ALA A 179 -12.82 -12.18 -3.38
CA ALA A 179 -11.59 -11.41 -3.34
C ALA A 179 -10.41 -12.31 -3.00
N GLY A 180 -9.21 -11.76 -3.10
CA GLY A 180 -8.02 -12.49 -2.76
C GLY A 180 -6.76 -11.66 -2.77
N VAL A 181 -5.67 -12.33 -2.41
CA VAL A 181 -4.33 -11.73 -2.45
C VAL A 181 -3.35 -12.75 -3.05
N VAL A 182 -2.46 -12.27 -3.91
CA VAL A 182 -1.31 -13.01 -4.44
C VAL A 182 -0.05 -12.35 -3.96
N LEU A 183 0.85 -13.13 -3.39
CA LEU A 183 2.04 -12.66 -2.69
C LEU A 183 3.28 -13.30 -3.28
N PHE A 184 4.32 -12.49 -3.46
CA PHE A 184 5.66 -12.97 -3.81
C PHE A 184 6.69 -12.32 -2.90
N LYS A 185 7.67 -13.10 -2.47
CA LYS A 185 8.82 -12.61 -1.70
C LYS A 185 10.10 -13.22 -2.21
N LYS A 186 11.09 -12.36 -2.47
CA LYS A 186 12.47 -12.74 -2.74
C LYS A 186 13.38 -12.01 -1.78
N THR A 187 14.23 -12.75 -1.12
CA THR A 187 15.31 -12.19 -0.29
C THR A 187 16.64 -12.44 -0.99
N ALA A 188 17.55 -11.49 -0.97
CA ALA A 188 18.86 -11.63 -1.55
C ALA A 188 19.62 -12.78 -0.89
N SER A 189 20.32 -13.58 -1.70
CA SER A 189 21.15 -14.69 -1.21
C SER A 189 22.51 -14.17 -0.78
N GLY A 190 22.99 -14.58 0.41
CA GLY A 190 24.33 -14.25 0.91
C GLY A 190 24.38 -13.08 1.90
N ALA A 191 25.52 -12.40 1.96
CA ALA A 191 25.76 -11.29 2.91
C ALA A 191 25.00 -10.00 2.56
N GLY A 192 24.36 -9.93 1.40
CA GLY A 192 23.55 -8.79 0.97
C GLY A 192 22.24 -8.74 1.74
N LYS A 193 21.90 -7.60 2.32
CA LYS A 193 20.56 -7.31 2.78
C LYS A 193 19.81 -6.78 1.56
N GLY A 194 18.69 -7.36 1.22
CA GLY A 194 17.85 -6.86 0.13
C GLY A 194 16.68 -7.79 -0.06
N GLY A 195 15.58 -7.23 -0.52
CA GLY A 195 14.36 -7.97 -0.71
C GLY A 195 13.44 -7.30 -1.72
N TRP A 196 12.58 -8.13 -2.28
CA TRP A 196 11.48 -7.75 -3.12
C TRP A 196 10.23 -8.43 -2.61
N ASP A 197 9.26 -7.66 -2.17
CA ASP A 197 7.96 -8.16 -1.75
C ASP A 197 6.90 -7.59 -2.68
N SER A 198 6.06 -8.45 -3.26
CA SER A 198 4.91 -8.04 -4.06
C SER A 198 3.62 -8.49 -3.40
N ILE A 199 2.68 -7.58 -3.26
CA ILE A 199 1.36 -7.79 -2.69
C ILE A 199 0.33 -7.38 -3.74
N HIS A 200 -0.45 -8.33 -4.23
CA HIS A 200 -1.46 -8.12 -5.26
C HIS A 200 -2.83 -8.42 -4.69
N VAL A 201 -3.56 -7.41 -4.26
CA VAL A 201 -4.93 -7.54 -3.75
C VAL A 201 -5.90 -7.47 -4.93
N LEU A 202 -6.78 -8.45 -5.03
CA LEU A 202 -7.75 -8.55 -6.10
C LEU A 202 -9.18 -8.60 -5.55
N GLU A 203 -10.09 -7.99 -6.29
CA GLU A 203 -11.53 -8.00 -6.05
C GLU A 203 -12.20 -8.38 -7.37
N VAL A 204 -13.08 -9.34 -7.33
CA VAL A 204 -13.72 -9.90 -8.52
C VAL A 204 -15.22 -9.91 -8.33
N ASN A 205 -15.92 -9.12 -9.14
CA ASN A 205 -17.37 -9.04 -9.18
C ASN A 205 -17.88 -9.83 -10.41
N GLU A 206 -18.58 -10.92 -10.17
CA GLU A 206 -19.08 -11.79 -11.23
C GLU A 206 -20.35 -11.22 -11.84
N ALA A 207 -20.41 -11.14 -13.18
CA ALA A 207 -21.65 -10.79 -13.86
C ALA A 207 -22.72 -11.87 -13.63
N ALA A 208 -23.98 -11.47 -13.57
CA ALA A 208 -25.12 -12.40 -13.39
C ALA A 208 -25.15 -13.52 -14.46
N THR A 209 -24.59 -13.29 -15.63
CA THR A 209 -24.47 -14.26 -16.72
C THR A 209 -23.39 -15.31 -16.50
N LYS A 210 -22.49 -15.10 -15.54
CA LYS A 210 -21.27 -15.89 -15.29
C LYS A 210 -20.34 -16.07 -16.51
N ARG A 211 -20.44 -15.19 -17.50
CA ARG A 211 -19.63 -15.22 -18.72
C ARG A 211 -18.48 -14.23 -18.71
N SER A 212 -18.56 -13.24 -17.84
CA SER A 212 -17.57 -12.21 -17.62
C SER A 212 -17.55 -11.83 -16.16
N ALA A 213 -16.46 -11.23 -15.73
CA ALA A 213 -16.33 -10.64 -14.41
C ALA A 213 -15.54 -9.34 -14.48
N HIS A 214 -15.84 -8.44 -13.58
CA HIS A 214 -15.07 -7.24 -13.34
C HIS A 214 -13.97 -7.54 -12.33
N TYR A 215 -12.73 -7.25 -12.70
CA TYR A 215 -11.55 -7.46 -11.88
C TYR A 215 -10.95 -6.11 -11.51
N LYS A 216 -10.71 -5.91 -10.23
CA LYS A 216 -9.93 -4.79 -9.70
C LYS A 216 -8.69 -5.36 -9.03
N LEU A 217 -7.51 -4.93 -9.47
CA LEU A 217 -6.23 -5.37 -8.95
C LEU A 217 -5.47 -4.15 -8.42
N THR A 218 -5.14 -4.17 -7.13
CA THR A 218 -4.26 -3.21 -6.47
C THR A 218 -2.97 -3.93 -6.10
N SER A 219 -1.84 -3.41 -6.55
CA SER A 219 -0.55 -4.07 -6.39
C SER A 219 0.44 -3.13 -5.73
N THR A 220 1.09 -3.60 -4.69
CA THR A 220 2.17 -2.90 -3.97
C THR A 220 3.44 -3.71 -4.06
N VAL A 221 4.54 -3.07 -4.48
CA VAL A 221 5.89 -3.64 -4.39
C VAL A 221 6.66 -2.89 -3.32
N ILE A 222 7.24 -3.63 -2.39
CA ILE A 222 8.17 -3.13 -1.38
C ILE A 222 9.57 -3.61 -1.78
N LEU A 223 10.44 -2.66 -2.08
CA LEU A 223 11.81 -2.91 -2.52
C LEU A 223 12.80 -2.45 -1.45
N ASP A 224 13.71 -3.34 -1.09
CA ASP A 224 14.88 -3.03 -0.27
C ASP A 224 16.12 -3.49 -1.05
N LEU A 225 16.99 -2.56 -1.42
CA LEU A 225 18.20 -2.84 -2.19
C LEU A 225 19.44 -3.12 -1.33
N GLY A 226 19.32 -3.09 -0.01
CA GLY A 226 20.33 -3.48 0.98
C GLY A 226 21.77 -3.34 0.52
N LEU A 227 22.36 -2.16 0.62
CA LEU A 227 23.75 -1.95 0.21
C LEU A 227 24.71 -2.47 1.29
N SER A 228 25.28 -3.65 1.06
CA SER A 228 26.32 -4.24 1.91
C SER A 228 27.72 -3.83 1.48
N SER A 229 28.01 -2.54 1.29
CA SER A 229 29.37 -2.11 1.05
C SER A 229 29.86 -1.18 2.14
N SER A 230 30.98 -1.55 2.72
CA SER A 230 31.72 -0.83 3.77
C SER A 230 32.27 0.55 3.36
N SER A 231 31.90 1.06 2.20
CA SER A 231 32.45 2.32 1.66
C SER A 231 31.43 3.47 1.56
N ILE A 232 30.15 3.20 1.77
CA ILE A 232 29.12 4.24 1.81
C ILE A 232 28.23 3.92 3.03
N ASP A 233 28.63 4.44 4.17
CA ASP A 233 27.87 4.32 5.42
C ASP A 233 26.45 4.88 5.22
N ASN A 234 25.44 4.06 5.53
CA ASN A 234 24.04 4.43 5.68
C ASN A 234 23.24 4.86 4.44
N LEU A 235 23.55 4.41 3.23
CA LEU A 235 22.62 4.58 2.12
C LEU A 235 21.64 3.41 2.09
N ASP A 236 20.48 3.59 2.69
CA ASP A 236 19.36 2.64 2.66
C ASP A 236 18.47 2.98 1.47
N LEU A 237 18.61 2.23 0.37
CA LEU A 237 17.77 2.39 -0.82
C LEU A 237 16.58 1.45 -0.72
N ALA A 238 15.55 1.91 -0.05
CA ALA A 238 14.29 1.20 0.08
C ALA A 238 13.13 2.09 -0.38
N GLY A 239 12.04 1.48 -0.82
CA GLY A 239 10.85 2.20 -1.26
C GLY A 239 9.69 1.27 -1.53
N ASN A 240 8.49 1.85 -1.64
CA ASN A 240 7.30 1.16 -2.09
C ASN A 240 6.70 1.83 -3.32
N LEU A 241 6.01 1.03 -4.11
CA LEU A 241 5.29 1.49 -5.29
C LEU A 241 3.93 0.78 -5.34
N THR A 242 2.85 1.54 -5.35
CA THR A 242 1.49 1.00 -5.50
C THR A 242 0.88 1.41 -6.82
N ARG A 243 0.20 0.48 -7.49
CA ARG A 243 -0.55 0.69 -8.74
C ARG A 243 -1.85 -0.10 -8.71
N GLN A 244 -2.85 0.45 -9.36
CA GLN A 244 -4.16 -0.18 -9.52
C GLN A 244 -4.53 -0.29 -11.00
N THR A 245 -5.22 -1.39 -11.35
CA THR A 245 -5.84 -1.59 -12.66
C THR A 245 -7.19 -2.24 -12.51
N GLN A 246 -8.09 -1.97 -13.45
CA GLN A 246 -9.42 -2.58 -13.51
C GLN A 246 -9.68 -3.06 -14.93
N SER A 247 -10.37 -4.18 -15.07
CA SER A 247 -10.69 -4.76 -16.38
C SER A 247 -11.90 -5.68 -16.32
N ASP A 248 -12.75 -5.60 -17.36
CA ASP A 248 -13.81 -6.56 -17.59
C ASP A 248 -13.30 -7.68 -18.48
N LEU A 249 -13.22 -8.89 -17.96
CA LEU A 249 -12.65 -10.04 -18.66
C LEU A 249 -13.67 -11.16 -18.84
N SER A 250 -13.60 -11.80 -20.01
CA SER A 250 -14.41 -12.99 -20.34
C SER A 250 -13.91 -14.21 -19.59
N LEU A 251 -14.83 -15.11 -19.20
CA LEU A 251 -14.51 -16.36 -18.51
C LEU A 251 -14.41 -17.57 -19.43
N GLY A 252 -14.79 -17.44 -20.69
CA GLY A 252 -14.48 -18.41 -21.77
C GLY A 252 -15.10 -19.81 -21.67
N GLY A 253 -15.90 -20.09 -20.63
CA GLY A 253 -16.45 -21.42 -20.37
C GLY A 253 -17.93 -21.40 -19.98
N PHE A 254 -18.57 -22.58 -20.05
CA PHE A 254 -19.99 -22.77 -19.66
C PHE A 254 -20.14 -23.67 -18.44
N ARG A 255 -19.16 -24.54 -18.18
CA ARG A 255 -19.16 -25.42 -17.04
C ARG A 255 -18.50 -24.72 -15.85
N GLU A 256 -18.95 -25.03 -14.64
CA GLU A 256 -18.43 -24.43 -13.41
C GLU A 256 -16.89 -24.52 -13.31
N ALA A 257 -16.33 -25.68 -13.60
CA ALA A 257 -14.88 -25.88 -13.59
C ALA A 257 -14.14 -25.04 -14.67
N GLU A 258 -14.74 -24.80 -15.82
CA GLU A 258 -14.17 -23.95 -16.87
C GLU A 258 -14.23 -22.47 -16.46
N VAL A 259 -15.29 -22.04 -15.76
CA VAL A 259 -15.44 -20.71 -15.21
C VAL A 259 -14.40 -20.47 -14.10
N GLU A 260 -14.24 -21.42 -13.18
CA GLU A 260 -13.22 -21.36 -12.14
C GLU A 260 -11.81 -21.23 -12.73
N GLN A 261 -11.49 -22.06 -13.73
CA GLN A 261 -10.22 -21.98 -14.44
C GLN A 261 -10.06 -20.64 -15.19
N GLY A 262 -11.12 -20.11 -15.75
CA GLY A 262 -11.16 -18.79 -16.41
C GLY A 262 -10.75 -17.68 -15.46
N HIS A 263 -11.26 -17.70 -14.22
CA HIS A 263 -10.85 -16.75 -13.18
C HIS A 263 -9.37 -16.87 -12.85
N VAL A 264 -8.86 -18.08 -12.62
CA VAL A 264 -7.45 -18.30 -12.30
C VAL A 264 -6.53 -17.79 -13.42
N VAL A 265 -6.88 -18.05 -14.68
CA VAL A 265 -6.11 -17.56 -15.85
C VAL A 265 -6.14 -16.04 -15.95
N ASN A 266 -7.31 -15.42 -15.76
CA ASN A 266 -7.44 -13.96 -15.81
C ASN A 266 -6.63 -13.29 -14.69
N ILE A 267 -6.71 -13.80 -13.46
CA ILE A 267 -5.92 -13.31 -12.32
C ILE A 267 -4.43 -13.46 -12.61
N GLY A 268 -3.99 -14.63 -13.06
CA GLY A 268 -2.59 -14.87 -13.39
C GLY A 268 -2.04 -13.88 -14.41
N ARG A 269 -2.80 -13.61 -15.49
CA ARG A 269 -2.41 -12.62 -16.51
C ARG A 269 -2.34 -11.21 -15.95
N MET A 270 -3.33 -10.79 -15.16
CA MET A 270 -3.33 -9.45 -14.57
C MET A 270 -2.16 -9.24 -13.62
N VAL A 271 -1.83 -10.25 -12.82
CA VAL A 271 -0.68 -10.21 -11.91
C VAL A 271 0.64 -10.16 -12.69
N GLU A 272 0.81 -11.00 -13.72
CA GLU A 272 2.01 -11.02 -14.58
C GLU A 272 2.21 -9.68 -15.30
N ASP A 273 1.15 -9.12 -15.89
CA ASP A 273 1.18 -7.82 -16.55
C ASP A 273 1.55 -6.69 -15.57
N MET A 274 0.99 -6.72 -14.35
CA MET A 274 1.27 -5.72 -13.32
C MET A 274 2.71 -5.84 -12.82
N GLU A 275 3.17 -7.03 -12.52
CA GLU A 275 4.56 -7.30 -12.12
C GLU A 275 5.56 -6.77 -13.16
N THR A 276 5.30 -7.02 -14.43
CA THR A 276 6.14 -6.54 -15.53
C THR A 276 6.16 -5.00 -15.59
N ARG A 277 5.00 -4.36 -15.46
CA ARG A 277 4.90 -2.90 -15.44
C ARG A 277 5.64 -2.30 -14.25
N MET A 278 5.46 -2.86 -13.06
CA MET A 278 6.09 -2.36 -11.84
C MET A 278 7.61 -2.53 -11.86
N ARG A 279 8.13 -3.66 -12.37
CA ARG A 279 9.58 -3.86 -12.58
C ARG A 279 10.16 -2.81 -13.53
N ASN A 280 9.50 -2.55 -14.65
CA ASN A 280 9.96 -1.56 -15.62
C ASN A 280 9.95 -0.15 -15.02
N LEU A 281 8.90 0.23 -14.29
CA LEU A 281 8.82 1.53 -13.60
C LEU A 281 9.93 1.69 -12.55
N LEU A 282 10.15 0.68 -11.73
CA LEU A 282 11.21 0.71 -10.72
C LEU A 282 12.59 0.77 -11.38
N GLN A 283 12.81 0.02 -12.45
CA GLN A 283 14.05 0.06 -13.21
C GLN A 283 14.30 1.46 -13.79
N GLU A 284 13.29 2.10 -14.36
CA GLU A 284 13.40 3.47 -14.89
C GLU A 284 13.69 4.48 -13.77
N VAL A 285 12.97 4.41 -12.66
CA VAL A 285 13.13 5.35 -11.53
C VAL A 285 14.50 5.20 -10.86
N TYR A 286 14.89 3.97 -10.51
CA TYR A 286 16.12 3.75 -9.73
C TYR A 286 17.40 3.76 -10.57
N PHE A 287 17.34 3.30 -11.82
CA PHE A 287 18.52 3.18 -12.66
C PHE A 287 18.56 4.19 -13.80
N GLY A 288 17.42 4.46 -14.46
CA GLY A 288 17.33 5.42 -15.57
C GLY A 288 17.63 6.84 -15.10
N LYS A 289 16.85 7.34 -14.15
CA LYS A 289 17.02 8.69 -13.61
C LYS A 289 18.37 8.90 -12.92
N ALA A 290 18.86 7.91 -12.17
CA ALA A 290 20.18 7.98 -11.56
C ALA A 290 21.29 8.06 -12.62
N LYS A 291 21.16 7.31 -13.72
CA LYS A 291 22.10 7.37 -14.85
C LYS A 291 22.07 8.74 -15.53
N ASP A 292 20.90 9.34 -15.72
CA ASP A 292 20.76 10.67 -16.32
C ASP A 292 21.40 11.74 -15.44
N VAL A 293 21.14 11.73 -14.12
CA VAL A 293 21.78 12.64 -13.17
C VAL A 293 23.30 12.48 -13.18
N VAL A 294 23.81 11.25 -13.19
CA VAL A 294 25.27 11.01 -13.29
C VAL A 294 25.81 11.46 -14.65
N GLY A 295 25.04 11.27 -15.74
CA GLY A 295 25.37 11.77 -17.07
C GLY A 295 25.51 13.28 -17.10
N ASP A 296 24.53 13.98 -16.52
CA ASP A 296 24.52 15.45 -16.42
C ASP A 296 25.67 15.98 -15.55
N LEU A 297 25.97 15.32 -14.43
CA LEU A 297 27.08 15.66 -13.56
C LEU A 297 28.46 15.42 -14.20
N ARG A 298 28.55 14.47 -15.14
CA ARG A 298 29.76 14.14 -15.91
C ARG A 298 29.82 14.82 -17.26
N SER A 299 28.77 15.56 -17.66
CA SER A 299 28.80 16.29 -18.90
C SER A 299 29.88 17.39 -18.83
N ILE A 300 30.80 17.36 -19.79
CA ILE A 300 31.96 18.26 -19.88
C ILE A 300 31.51 19.65 -20.40
N GLN A 301 30.22 19.93 -20.52
CA GLN A 301 29.78 21.25 -20.91
C GLN A 301 30.15 22.28 -19.83
N PRO A 302 30.95 23.29 -20.19
CA PRO A 302 31.29 24.36 -19.24
C PRO A 302 29.97 25.01 -18.74
N LEU A 303 29.90 25.32 -17.46
CA LEU A 303 28.78 26.04 -16.85
C LEU A 303 28.34 27.27 -17.66
N SER A 304 29.27 27.91 -18.37
CA SER A 304 29.02 29.03 -19.26
C SER A 304 28.20 28.68 -20.52
N GLU A 305 28.30 27.46 -21.04
CA GLU A 305 27.47 27.01 -22.17
C GLU A 305 26.05 26.62 -21.70
N ALA A 306 25.94 25.92 -20.58
CA ALA A 306 24.65 25.58 -19.98
C ALA A 306 23.86 26.85 -19.57
N GLU A 307 24.54 27.90 -19.12
CA GLU A 307 23.92 29.19 -18.81
C GLU A 307 23.50 29.94 -20.09
N ARG A 308 24.28 29.87 -21.18
CA ARG A 308 23.90 30.43 -22.48
C ARG A 308 22.70 29.73 -23.08
N ASP A 309 22.65 28.41 -23.03
CA ASP A 309 21.51 27.63 -23.52
C ASP A 309 20.23 27.91 -22.71
N LYS A 310 20.34 28.02 -21.38
CA LYS A 310 19.22 28.45 -20.52
C LYS A 310 18.76 29.87 -20.84
N ALA A 311 19.68 30.79 -21.12
CA ALA A 311 19.35 32.16 -21.52
C ALA A 311 18.67 32.19 -22.88
N ALA A 312 19.16 31.44 -23.85
CA ALA A 312 18.56 31.31 -25.18
C ALA A 312 17.13 30.71 -25.11
N HIS A 313 16.94 29.64 -24.31
CA HIS A 313 15.62 29.07 -24.09
C HIS A 313 14.63 30.07 -23.44
N ARG A 314 15.07 30.84 -22.44
CA ARG A 314 14.25 31.88 -21.84
C ARG A 314 13.88 32.99 -22.81
N GLU A 315 14.79 33.36 -23.69
CA GLU A 315 14.53 34.37 -24.74
C GLU A 315 13.50 33.86 -25.76
N VAL A 316 13.59 32.59 -26.19
CA VAL A 316 12.61 31.98 -27.09
C VAL A 316 11.23 31.92 -26.43
N ILE A 317 11.14 31.50 -25.18
CA ILE A 317 9.87 31.43 -24.44
C ILE A 317 9.27 32.83 -24.28
N SER A 318 10.09 33.86 -24.00
CA SER A 318 9.60 35.24 -23.87
C SER A 318 9.09 35.83 -25.19
N LYS A 319 9.58 35.37 -26.34
CA LYS A 319 9.11 35.76 -27.68
C LYS A 319 7.85 35.03 -28.13
N MET A 320 7.57 33.84 -27.56
CA MET A 320 6.35 33.07 -27.88
C MET A 320 5.14 33.53 -27.03
N GLY A 321 5.33 34.35 -26.01
CA GLY A 321 4.28 34.88 -25.13
C GLY A 321 3.81 36.30 -25.48
N ARG A 322 4.11 36.77 -26.70
CA ARG A 322 3.62 38.05 -27.22
C ARG A 322 2.76 37.79 -28.46
#